data_f10100f7b8bea2070ee0507449132fb6
#
_entry.id   f10100f7b8bea2070ee0507449132fb6
#
_cell.length_a   1.000
_cell.length_b   1.000
_cell.length_c   1.000
_cell.angle_alpha   90.00
_cell.angle_beta   90.00
_cell.angle_gamma   90.00
#
_symmetry.space_group_name_H-M   'P 1'
#
loop_
_entity.id
_entity.type
_entity.pdbx_description
1 polymer ?
#
loop_
_entity_poly.entity_id
_entity_poly.type
_entity_poly.pdbx_seq_one_letter_code
_entity_poly.pdbx_strand_id
1 'polypeptide(L)'
;MDKKSVAKNYRFLAILLSCMVAGALLGWFKPKWGHSIAFLGTVFINMMFCVVVPLVFASIAGSVANTESRQRAGKIMGVTVGTFVITGAIAAVLMFVLMKLFPPVLTPWADMVAEEIGEHASFTEMIVNFFTSSDFVGLLSRRAMLPLIVFSILFGFSVQMTGGKDSSIGKWLAGLSDVMMKFVQIITYYAPIAFFAIFADLVATYGSEVAKGYGRALLVYYPLCFIYIFTAFPLFAWFGGGKGAVGIMFKHIARPAVVSLGTCSSVATIPTNMEEAVETGVSKDIAGMVLPLGATMHMDGSCFSCVLKIAFVLGVFGEQLSWSRLPFIVLVAVLSSVGMSGVPGGGYIGEYIICSIFFPTQMELAFPILVAIGNLVDPPATMINSAGDYVVSYIVSRFVEGKDWLQKQLNNA
;
A
#
# COMPACT_ATOMS: atom_id res chain seq x y z
N MET A 1 -6.49 17.99 -16.36
CA MET A 1 -7.15 16.93 -15.55
C MET A 1 -8.46 16.55 -16.23
N ASP A 2 -8.65 15.32 -16.60
CA ASP A 2 -9.94 14.89 -17.14
C ASP A 2 -10.93 14.75 -15.96
N LYS A 3 -11.81 15.74 -15.79
CA LYS A 3 -12.90 15.77 -14.79
C LYS A 3 -13.75 14.48 -14.81
N LYS A 4 -13.80 13.79 -15.95
CA LYS A 4 -14.52 12.53 -16.12
C LYS A 4 -13.84 11.36 -15.41
N SER A 5 -12.51 11.32 -15.36
CA SER A 5 -11.76 10.26 -14.66
C SER A 5 -11.93 10.36 -13.14
N VAL A 6 -11.81 11.56 -12.58
CA VAL A 6 -12.02 11.82 -11.15
C VAL A 6 -13.46 11.49 -10.74
N ALA A 7 -14.45 11.97 -11.50
CA ALA A 7 -15.85 11.67 -11.23
C ALA A 7 -16.17 10.17 -11.30
N LYS A 8 -15.51 9.41 -12.20
CA LYS A 8 -15.68 7.95 -12.32
C LYS A 8 -15.15 7.21 -11.09
N ASN A 9 -14.00 7.60 -10.56
CA ASN A 9 -13.40 6.96 -9.37
C ASN A 9 -14.23 7.23 -8.12
N TYR A 10 -14.66 8.48 -7.90
CA TYR A 10 -15.55 8.79 -6.79
C TYR A 10 -16.91 8.10 -6.91
N ARG A 11 -17.45 7.97 -8.12
CA ARG A 11 -18.69 7.23 -8.35
C ARG A 11 -18.55 5.76 -7.94
N PHE A 12 -17.44 5.11 -8.30
CA PHE A 12 -17.19 3.73 -7.91
C PHE A 12 -17.08 3.59 -6.38
N LEU A 13 -16.29 4.45 -5.73
CA LEU A 13 -16.17 4.48 -4.27
C LEU A 13 -17.52 4.71 -3.58
N ALA A 14 -18.31 5.67 -4.08
CA ALA A 14 -19.66 5.93 -3.54
C ALA A 14 -20.59 4.73 -3.69
N ILE A 15 -20.56 4.03 -4.84
CA ILE A 15 -21.33 2.79 -5.05
C ILE A 15 -20.88 1.72 -4.06
N LEU A 16 -19.57 1.51 -3.91
CA LEU A 16 -19.01 0.52 -2.99
C LEU A 16 -19.46 0.78 -1.54
N LEU A 17 -19.29 2.03 -1.06
CA LEU A 17 -19.70 2.44 0.28
C LEU A 17 -21.21 2.31 0.49
N SER A 18 -22.02 2.68 -0.52
CA SER A 18 -23.46 2.50 -0.47
C SER A 18 -23.86 1.03 -0.37
N CYS A 19 -23.17 0.15 -1.09
CA CYS A 19 -23.39 -1.30 -1.01
C CYS A 19 -22.97 -1.86 0.37
N MET A 20 -21.85 -1.40 0.93
CA MET A 20 -21.42 -1.78 2.28
C MET A 20 -22.46 -1.38 3.33
N VAL A 21 -22.94 -0.14 3.28
CA VAL A 21 -24.00 0.36 4.21
C VAL A 21 -25.31 -0.40 4.02
N ALA A 22 -25.74 -0.61 2.78
CA ALA A 22 -26.96 -1.36 2.49
C ALA A 22 -26.86 -2.82 2.96
N GLY A 23 -25.70 -3.46 2.77
CA GLY A 23 -25.41 -4.79 3.29
C GLY A 23 -25.45 -4.82 4.83
N ALA A 24 -24.79 -3.87 5.48
CA ALA A 24 -24.81 -3.73 6.92
C ALA A 24 -26.24 -3.58 7.48
N LEU A 25 -27.08 -2.77 6.84
CA LEU A 25 -28.50 -2.62 7.19
C LEU A 25 -29.28 -3.92 6.99
N LEU A 26 -29.03 -4.64 5.89
CA LEU A 26 -29.66 -5.95 5.68
C LEU A 26 -29.27 -6.93 6.79
N GLY A 27 -27.99 -7.03 7.11
CA GLY A 27 -27.50 -7.89 8.20
C GLY A 27 -28.09 -7.54 9.56
N TRP A 28 -28.25 -6.25 9.84
CA TRP A 28 -28.86 -5.77 11.08
C TRP A 28 -30.34 -6.13 11.21
N PHE A 29 -31.13 -5.87 10.14
CA PHE A 29 -32.59 -6.10 10.20
C PHE A 29 -33.01 -7.54 9.86
N LYS A 30 -32.20 -8.25 9.07
CA LYS A 30 -32.53 -9.59 8.54
C LYS A 30 -31.29 -10.52 8.58
N PRO A 31 -30.77 -10.90 9.78
CA PRO A 31 -29.53 -11.67 9.91
C PRO A 31 -29.51 -12.96 9.06
N LYS A 32 -30.62 -13.70 9.04
CA LYS A 32 -30.72 -14.94 8.23
C LYS A 32 -30.46 -14.71 6.74
N TRP A 33 -30.89 -13.57 6.20
CA TRP A 33 -30.63 -13.23 4.79
C TRP A 33 -29.17 -12.82 4.60
N GLY A 34 -28.57 -12.11 5.58
CA GLY A 34 -27.14 -11.79 5.58
C GLY A 34 -26.30 -13.04 5.40
N HIS A 35 -26.50 -14.05 6.23
CA HIS A 35 -25.80 -15.33 6.15
C HIS A 35 -26.06 -16.07 4.82
N SER A 36 -27.29 -16.04 4.32
CA SER A 36 -27.65 -16.77 3.08
C SER A 36 -26.94 -16.25 1.84
N ILE A 37 -26.55 -14.97 1.80
CA ILE A 37 -25.85 -14.35 0.64
C ILE A 37 -24.35 -14.29 0.81
N ALA A 38 -23.78 -14.71 1.93
CA ALA A 38 -22.34 -14.65 2.23
C ALA A 38 -21.45 -15.26 1.12
N PHE A 39 -21.95 -16.33 0.45
CA PHE A 39 -21.24 -17.00 -0.65
C PHE A 39 -20.86 -16.05 -1.80
N LEU A 40 -21.61 -14.96 -2.02
CA LEU A 40 -21.26 -13.96 -3.04
C LEU A 40 -19.95 -13.24 -2.69
N GLY A 41 -19.72 -12.99 -1.40
CA GLY A 41 -18.44 -12.48 -0.91
C GLY A 41 -17.30 -13.47 -1.10
N THR A 42 -17.53 -14.75 -0.75
CA THR A 42 -16.55 -15.82 -0.89
C THR A 42 -16.10 -16.01 -2.35
N VAL A 43 -17.00 -15.88 -3.32
CA VAL A 43 -16.66 -15.91 -4.75
C VAL A 43 -15.65 -14.82 -5.11
N PHE A 44 -15.86 -13.60 -4.66
CA PHE A 44 -14.94 -12.47 -4.88
C PHE A 44 -13.56 -12.75 -4.28
N ILE A 45 -13.53 -13.17 -3.03
CA ILE A 45 -12.30 -13.47 -2.29
C ILE A 45 -11.49 -14.55 -3.01
N ASN A 46 -12.13 -15.64 -3.42
CA ASN A 46 -11.46 -16.73 -4.12
C ASN A 46 -10.92 -16.29 -5.48
N MET A 47 -11.68 -15.49 -6.25
CA MET A 47 -11.16 -14.93 -7.50
C MET A 47 -9.93 -14.04 -7.27
N MET A 48 -9.94 -13.21 -6.24
CA MET A 48 -8.78 -12.37 -5.88
C MET A 48 -7.58 -13.24 -5.50
N PHE A 49 -7.78 -14.29 -4.72
CA PHE A 49 -6.71 -15.21 -4.31
C PHE A 49 -6.01 -15.90 -5.50
N CYS A 50 -6.73 -16.19 -6.59
CA CYS A 50 -6.14 -16.80 -7.77
C CYS A 50 -5.18 -15.86 -8.53
N VAL A 51 -5.35 -14.56 -8.42
CA VAL A 51 -4.58 -13.57 -9.19
C VAL A 51 -3.31 -13.14 -8.47
N VAL A 52 -3.30 -13.20 -7.14
CA VAL A 52 -2.27 -12.52 -6.32
C VAL A 52 -0.86 -13.06 -6.60
N VAL A 53 -0.65 -14.37 -6.65
CA VAL A 53 0.67 -14.97 -6.85
C VAL A 53 1.32 -14.53 -8.18
N PRO A 54 0.67 -14.71 -9.35
CA PRO A 54 1.25 -14.27 -10.62
C PRO A 54 1.39 -12.75 -10.70
N LEU A 55 0.50 -11.98 -10.08
CA LEU A 55 0.57 -10.53 -10.06
C LEU A 55 1.75 -10.03 -9.24
N VAL A 56 1.94 -10.52 -8.01
CA VAL A 56 3.08 -10.16 -7.13
C VAL A 56 4.40 -10.48 -7.83
N PHE A 57 4.53 -11.68 -8.38
CA PHE A 57 5.74 -12.07 -9.10
C PHE A 57 6.03 -11.15 -10.29
N ALA A 58 5.06 -10.96 -11.18
CA ALA A 58 5.27 -10.19 -12.41
C ALA A 58 5.50 -8.69 -12.12
N SER A 59 4.77 -8.12 -11.16
CA SER A 59 4.87 -6.70 -10.81
C SER A 59 6.23 -6.39 -10.18
N ILE A 60 6.65 -7.16 -9.18
CA ILE A 60 7.93 -6.91 -8.47
C ILE A 60 9.12 -7.20 -9.38
N ALA A 61 9.16 -8.38 -10.02
CA ALA A 61 10.25 -8.73 -10.92
C ALA A 61 10.35 -7.79 -12.11
N GLY A 62 9.21 -7.38 -12.67
CA GLY A 62 9.14 -6.41 -13.76
C GLY A 62 9.63 -5.03 -13.36
N SER A 63 9.25 -4.53 -12.18
CA SER A 63 9.72 -3.24 -11.66
C SER A 63 11.22 -3.21 -11.46
N VAL A 64 11.80 -4.27 -10.87
CA VAL A 64 13.25 -4.38 -10.67
C VAL A 64 14.00 -4.50 -12.01
N ALA A 65 13.47 -5.29 -12.95
CA ALA A 65 14.08 -5.49 -14.28
C ALA A 65 14.14 -4.20 -15.11
N ASN A 66 13.24 -3.25 -14.88
CA ASN A 66 13.16 -1.97 -15.61
C ASN A 66 14.16 -0.92 -15.13
N THR A 67 14.95 -1.21 -14.10
CA THR A 67 15.92 -0.25 -13.52
C THR A 67 17.12 -0.03 -14.45
N GLU A 68 17.38 1.21 -14.89
CA GLU A 68 18.50 1.55 -15.79
C GLU A 68 19.83 1.68 -15.03
N SER A 69 20.90 1.03 -15.54
CA SER A 69 22.24 1.07 -14.91
C SER A 69 23.20 2.03 -15.61
N ARG A 70 23.06 3.35 -15.41
CA ARG A 70 24.13 4.32 -15.64
C ARG A 70 24.62 4.86 -14.30
N GLN A 71 25.92 5.23 -14.19
CA GLN A 71 26.54 5.57 -12.90
C GLN A 71 25.82 6.69 -12.13
N ARG A 72 25.34 7.77 -12.79
CA ARG A 72 24.51 8.81 -12.18
C ARG A 72 23.10 8.29 -11.88
N ALA A 73 22.50 7.55 -12.80
CA ALA A 73 21.21 6.91 -12.61
C ALA A 73 21.26 5.90 -11.46
N GLY A 74 22.33 5.12 -11.33
CA GLY A 74 22.54 4.21 -10.21
C GLY A 74 22.61 4.92 -8.86
N LYS A 75 23.26 6.09 -8.80
CA LYS A 75 23.29 6.92 -7.58
C LYS A 75 21.90 7.48 -7.25
N ILE A 76 21.17 8.03 -8.22
CA ILE A 76 19.80 8.52 -8.02
C ILE A 76 18.93 7.37 -7.51
N MET A 77 18.97 6.20 -8.16
CA MET A 77 18.20 5.01 -7.82
C MET A 77 18.49 4.53 -6.39
N GLY A 78 19.77 4.36 -6.04
CA GLY A 78 20.17 3.87 -4.72
C GLY A 78 19.73 4.82 -3.60
N VAL A 79 19.88 6.13 -3.78
CA VAL A 79 19.42 7.15 -2.82
C VAL A 79 17.90 7.14 -2.74
N THR A 80 17.21 7.04 -3.87
CA THR A 80 15.74 7.02 -3.93
C THR A 80 15.16 5.83 -3.17
N VAL A 81 15.59 4.61 -3.50
CA VAL A 81 15.12 3.40 -2.82
C VAL A 81 15.45 3.42 -1.33
N GLY A 82 16.68 3.83 -0.97
CA GLY A 82 17.05 3.99 0.43
C GLY A 82 16.16 4.98 1.18
N THR A 83 15.82 6.11 0.54
CA THR A 83 14.92 7.10 1.14
C THR A 83 13.52 6.53 1.31
N PHE A 84 12.96 5.85 0.31
CA PHE A 84 11.63 5.23 0.37
C PHE A 84 11.51 4.20 1.51
N VAL A 85 12.54 3.37 1.68
CA VAL A 85 12.59 2.40 2.78
C VAL A 85 12.61 3.10 4.15
N ILE A 86 13.40 4.18 4.28
CA ILE A 86 13.51 4.92 5.54
C ILE A 86 12.20 5.65 5.87
N THR A 87 11.61 6.37 4.92
CA THR A 87 10.34 7.10 5.16
C THR A 87 9.19 6.13 5.44
N GLY A 88 9.09 5.04 4.68
CA GLY A 88 8.11 3.99 4.94
C GLY A 88 8.26 3.33 6.31
N ALA A 89 9.50 3.08 6.76
CA ALA A 89 9.75 2.58 8.10
C ALA A 89 9.34 3.58 9.19
N ILE A 90 9.65 4.87 9.01
CA ILE A 90 9.22 5.95 9.92
C ILE A 90 7.68 5.98 9.98
N ALA A 91 7.01 5.93 8.83
CA ALA A 91 5.57 5.89 8.75
C ALA A 91 5.00 4.68 9.51
N ALA A 92 5.52 3.49 9.27
CA ALA A 92 5.07 2.28 9.95
C ALA A 92 5.24 2.35 11.48
N VAL A 93 6.40 2.84 11.97
CA VAL A 93 6.65 3.03 13.40
C VAL A 93 5.69 4.05 14.01
N LEU A 94 5.45 5.18 13.32
CA LEU A 94 4.51 6.21 13.79
C LEU A 94 3.10 5.63 13.95
N MET A 95 2.63 4.91 12.94
CA MET A 95 1.30 4.28 13.01
C MET A 95 1.24 3.18 14.07
N PHE A 96 2.31 2.41 14.25
CA PHE A 96 2.37 1.40 15.31
C PHE A 96 2.18 2.02 16.70
N VAL A 97 2.88 3.12 16.98
CA VAL A 97 2.73 3.87 18.24
C VAL A 97 1.29 4.36 18.40
N LEU A 98 0.69 4.91 17.35
CA LEU A 98 -0.70 5.36 17.40
C LEU A 98 -1.69 4.21 17.65
N MET A 99 -1.48 3.06 17.04
CA MET A 99 -2.32 1.88 17.28
C MET A 99 -2.18 1.31 18.69
N LYS A 100 -1.04 1.51 19.33
CA LYS A 100 -0.85 1.20 20.77
C LYS A 100 -1.61 2.16 21.67
N LEU A 101 -1.65 3.45 21.30
CA LEU A 101 -2.33 4.49 22.08
C LEU A 101 -3.84 4.51 21.82
N PHE A 102 -4.24 4.27 20.58
CA PHE A 102 -5.63 4.34 20.10
C PHE A 102 -6.01 3.06 19.33
N PRO A 103 -6.16 1.92 20.00
CA PRO A 103 -6.51 0.66 19.32
C PRO A 103 -7.85 0.79 18.59
N PRO A 104 -7.94 0.30 17.34
CA PRO A 104 -9.15 0.46 16.52
C PRO A 104 -10.29 -0.46 16.99
N VAL A 105 -9.97 -1.61 17.58
CA VAL A 105 -10.93 -2.54 18.16
C VAL A 105 -10.66 -2.66 19.65
N LEU A 106 -11.66 -2.41 20.49
CA LEU A 106 -11.55 -2.44 21.95
C LEU A 106 -12.00 -3.75 22.57
N THR A 107 -13.00 -4.35 21.95
CA THR A 107 -13.56 -5.64 22.39
C THR A 107 -13.46 -6.63 21.24
N PRO A 108 -12.93 -7.83 21.49
CA PRO A 108 -12.93 -8.88 20.47
C PRO A 108 -14.34 -9.08 19.93
N TRP A 109 -14.44 -9.42 18.64
CA TRP A 109 -15.75 -9.78 18.10
C TRP A 109 -16.10 -11.17 18.62
N ALA A 110 -17.31 -11.33 19.18
CA ALA A 110 -17.72 -12.53 19.89
C ALA A 110 -17.44 -13.81 19.08
N ASP A 111 -17.04 -14.86 19.78
CA ASP A 111 -16.74 -16.22 19.28
C ASP A 111 -15.55 -16.37 18.32
N MET A 112 -14.78 -15.30 18.10
CA MET A 112 -13.50 -15.39 17.41
C MET A 112 -12.36 -15.64 18.40
N VAL A 113 -12.40 -16.71 19.15
CA VAL A 113 -11.22 -17.18 19.87
C VAL A 113 -10.23 -17.66 18.80
N ALA A 114 -9.06 -17.03 18.72
CA ALA A 114 -7.98 -17.55 17.92
C ALA A 114 -7.78 -19.02 18.33
N GLU A 115 -8.01 -19.97 17.43
CA GLU A 115 -7.36 -21.26 17.55
C GLU A 115 -5.89 -20.94 17.77
N GLU A 116 -5.30 -21.45 18.85
CA GLU A 116 -3.92 -21.15 19.25
C GLU A 116 -3.07 -21.07 18.01
N ILE A 117 -2.50 -19.87 17.76
CA ILE A 117 -1.51 -19.70 16.69
C ILE A 117 -0.44 -20.72 17.02
N GLY A 118 -0.37 -21.78 16.20
CA GLY A 118 0.46 -22.95 16.45
C GLY A 118 1.84 -22.56 16.90
N GLU A 119 2.47 -23.40 17.72
CA GLU A 119 3.77 -23.19 18.39
C GLU A 119 4.65 -22.21 17.64
N HIS A 120 5.02 -21.11 18.29
CA HIS A 120 5.82 -20.05 17.70
C HIS A 120 7.07 -20.68 17.07
N ALA A 121 7.12 -20.68 15.73
CA ALA A 121 8.34 -21.07 15.02
C ALA A 121 9.52 -20.33 15.64
N SER A 122 10.64 -21.02 15.84
CA SER A 122 11.84 -20.39 16.39
C SER A 122 12.20 -19.16 15.53
N PHE A 123 12.84 -18.16 16.12
CA PHE A 123 13.28 -16.97 15.37
C PHE A 123 14.07 -17.34 14.12
N THR A 124 14.88 -18.39 14.18
CA THR A 124 15.66 -18.90 13.05
C THR A 124 14.78 -19.49 11.96
N GLU A 125 13.76 -20.28 12.31
CA GLU A 125 12.78 -20.80 11.35
C GLU A 125 11.95 -19.69 10.72
N MET A 126 11.59 -18.67 11.50
CA MET A 126 10.91 -17.49 10.96
C MET A 126 11.78 -16.77 9.89
N ILE A 127 13.10 -16.60 10.14
CA ILE A 127 14.01 -16.01 9.16
C ILE A 127 14.11 -16.90 7.91
N VAL A 128 14.32 -18.20 8.07
CA VAL A 128 14.43 -19.13 6.94
C VAL A 128 13.16 -19.10 6.10
N ASN A 129 11.99 -19.22 6.74
CA ASN A 129 10.69 -19.21 6.08
C ASN A 129 10.35 -17.85 5.47
N PHE A 130 10.95 -16.77 5.97
CA PHE A 130 10.82 -15.43 5.40
C PHE A 130 11.54 -15.31 4.04
N PHE A 131 12.75 -15.83 3.95
CA PHE A 131 13.60 -15.63 2.77
C PHE A 131 13.51 -16.76 1.73
N THR A 132 13.08 -17.96 2.12
CA THR A 132 13.19 -19.15 1.28
C THR A 132 11.93 -20.01 1.27
N SER A 133 11.77 -20.78 0.20
CA SER A 133 10.83 -21.89 0.09
C SER A 133 11.64 -23.15 -0.27
N SER A 134 11.14 -24.32 0.09
CA SER A 134 11.79 -25.59 -0.17
C SER A 134 11.97 -25.91 -1.67
N ASP A 135 11.05 -25.42 -2.49
CA ASP A 135 11.05 -25.64 -3.95
C ASP A 135 10.28 -24.55 -4.69
N PHE A 136 10.36 -24.53 -6.01
CA PHE A 136 9.70 -23.56 -6.87
C PHE A 136 8.16 -23.68 -6.83
N VAL A 137 7.63 -24.87 -6.68
CA VAL A 137 6.18 -25.09 -6.60
C VAL A 137 5.65 -24.49 -5.28
N GLY A 138 6.39 -24.64 -4.19
CA GLY A 138 6.11 -24.02 -2.91
C GLY A 138 6.03 -22.50 -2.98
N LEU A 139 6.86 -21.84 -3.81
CA LEU A 139 6.78 -20.39 -4.04
C LEU A 139 5.46 -19.94 -4.67
N LEU A 140 4.81 -20.82 -5.46
CA LEU A 140 3.52 -20.51 -6.09
C LEU A 140 2.33 -20.65 -5.12
N SER A 141 2.61 -21.09 -3.89
CA SER A 141 1.60 -21.14 -2.84
C SER A 141 1.32 -19.75 -2.29
N ARG A 142 0.05 -19.43 -2.11
CA ARG A 142 -0.38 -18.21 -1.41
C ARG A 142 0.15 -18.11 0.04
N ARG A 143 0.67 -19.20 0.63
CA ARG A 143 1.28 -19.20 1.95
C ARG A 143 2.75 -18.79 1.95
N ALA A 144 3.38 -18.69 0.78
CA ALA A 144 4.80 -18.38 0.61
C ALA A 144 5.04 -16.97 0.04
N MET A 145 4.21 -15.96 0.46
CA MET A 145 4.29 -14.61 -0.13
C MET A 145 5.62 -13.93 0.12
N LEU A 146 6.19 -14.02 1.31
CA LEU A 146 7.49 -13.41 1.61
C LEU A 146 8.63 -14.03 0.79
N PRO A 147 8.81 -15.37 0.76
CA PRO A 147 9.75 -16.01 -0.17
C PRO A 147 9.50 -15.63 -1.63
N LEU A 148 8.25 -15.51 -2.06
CA LEU A 148 7.91 -15.10 -3.43
C LEU A 148 8.38 -13.66 -3.72
N ILE A 149 8.22 -12.73 -2.78
CA ILE A 149 8.70 -11.34 -2.93
C ILE A 149 10.23 -11.33 -3.07
N VAL A 150 10.94 -12.02 -2.16
CA VAL A 150 12.40 -12.11 -2.20
C VAL A 150 12.88 -12.75 -3.52
N PHE A 151 12.28 -13.86 -3.92
CA PHE A 151 12.56 -14.51 -5.20
C PHE A 151 12.32 -13.56 -6.38
N SER A 152 11.19 -12.83 -6.38
CA SER A 152 10.83 -11.88 -7.44
C SER A 152 11.84 -10.76 -7.58
N ILE A 153 12.35 -10.22 -6.46
CA ILE A 153 13.41 -9.20 -6.46
C ILE A 153 14.70 -9.76 -7.08
N LEU A 154 15.16 -10.93 -6.63
CA LEU A 154 16.36 -11.58 -7.15
C LEU A 154 16.22 -11.95 -8.63
N PHE A 155 15.04 -12.45 -9.03
CA PHE A 155 14.73 -12.75 -10.42
C PHE A 155 14.74 -11.48 -11.29
N GLY A 156 14.15 -10.38 -10.78
CA GLY A 156 14.17 -9.08 -11.46
C GLY A 156 15.59 -8.55 -11.68
N PHE A 157 16.49 -8.65 -10.67
CA PHE A 157 17.90 -8.31 -10.85
C PHE A 157 18.59 -9.22 -11.89
N SER A 158 18.28 -10.51 -11.89
CA SER A 158 18.83 -11.44 -12.90
C SER A 158 18.37 -11.06 -14.32
N VAL A 159 17.12 -10.67 -14.50
CA VAL A 159 16.61 -10.15 -15.78
C VAL A 159 17.29 -8.83 -16.14
N GLN A 160 17.48 -7.92 -15.20
CA GLN A 160 18.19 -6.67 -15.44
C GLN A 160 19.62 -6.91 -15.96
N MET A 161 20.34 -7.88 -15.38
CA MET A 161 21.70 -8.25 -15.79
C MET A 161 21.76 -8.92 -17.18
N THR A 162 20.65 -9.48 -17.67
CA THR A 162 20.54 -10.19 -18.95
C THR A 162 19.82 -9.38 -20.04
N GLY A 163 19.76 -8.05 -19.91
CA GLY A 163 19.19 -7.15 -20.91
C GLY A 163 17.99 -6.33 -20.44
N GLY A 164 17.57 -6.50 -19.19
CA GLY A 164 16.56 -5.66 -18.53
C GLY A 164 15.21 -5.62 -19.23
N LYS A 165 14.63 -4.42 -19.29
CA LYS A 165 13.31 -4.18 -19.92
C LYS A 165 13.23 -4.56 -21.40
N ASP A 166 14.34 -4.51 -22.12
CA ASP A 166 14.39 -4.76 -23.56
C ASP A 166 14.52 -6.26 -23.89
N SER A 167 14.89 -7.08 -22.90
CA SER A 167 14.93 -8.54 -23.03
C SER A 167 13.53 -9.12 -23.23
N SER A 168 13.45 -10.32 -23.81
CA SER A 168 12.17 -11.03 -24.00
C SER A 168 11.50 -11.32 -22.66
N ILE A 169 12.27 -11.65 -21.62
CA ILE A 169 11.75 -11.90 -20.26
C ILE A 169 11.24 -10.61 -19.61
N GLY A 170 11.96 -9.49 -19.75
CA GLY A 170 11.51 -8.18 -19.23
C GLY A 170 10.18 -7.75 -19.85
N LYS A 171 10.03 -7.88 -21.17
CA LYS A 171 8.77 -7.61 -21.88
C LYS A 171 7.64 -8.55 -21.47
N TRP A 172 7.95 -9.82 -21.26
CA TRP A 172 6.98 -10.81 -20.78
C TRP A 172 6.48 -10.48 -19.37
N LEU A 173 7.38 -10.11 -18.43
CA LEU A 173 7.01 -9.72 -17.08
C LEU A 173 6.10 -8.48 -17.08
N ALA A 174 6.45 -7.45 -17.87
CA ALA A 174 5.61 -6.26 -18.01
C ALA A 174 4.22 -6.61 -18.56
N GLY A 175 4.16 -7.39 -19.65
CA GLY A 175 2.90 -7.85 -20.25
C GLY A 175 2.06 -8.70 -19.30
N LEU A 176 2.69 -9.60 -18.54
CA LEU A 176 1.99 -10.42 -17.54
C LEU A 176 1.43 -9.54 -16.40
N SER A 177 2.21 -8.57 -15.90
CA SER A 177 1.75 -7.62 -14.90
C SER A 177 0.53 -6.84 -15.40
N ASP A 178 0.57 -6.32 -16.64
CA ASP A 178 -0.53 -5.58 -17.24
C ASP A 178 -1.79 -6.44 -17.38
N VAL A 179 -1.66 -7.67 -17.82
CA VAL A 179 -2.78 -8.62 -17.95
C VAL A 179 -3.38 -8.92 -16.57
N MET A 180 -2.55 -9.21 -15.58
CA MET A 180 -3.03 -9.47 -14.21
C MET A 180 -3.73 -8.26 -13.60
N MET A 181 -3.21 -7.04 -13.82
CA MET A 181 -3.87 -5.82 -13.38
C MET A 181 -5.24 -5.60 -14.04
N LYS A 182 -5.36 -5.91 -15.35
CA LYS A 182 -6.66 -5.88 -16.05
C LYS A 182 -7.62 -6.92 -15.49
N PHE A 183 -7.11 -8.10 -15.16
CA PHE A 183 -7.92 -9.15 -14.55
C PHE A 183 -8.45 -8.71 -13.17
N VAL A 184 -7.62 -8.10 -12.31
CA VAL A 184 -8.07 -7.49 -11.04
C VAL A 184 -9.15 -6.44 -11.30
N GLN A 185 -8.97 -5.56 -12.30
CA GLN A 185 -9.98 -4.55 -12.65
C GLN A 185 -11.32 -5.20 -13.04
N ILE A 186 -11.33 -6.30 -13.77
CA ILE A 186 -12.55 -7.04 -14.13
C ILE A 186 -13.22 -7.59 -12.87
N ILE A 187 -12.46 -8.24 -11.98
CA ILE A 187 -12.99 -8.77 -10.72
C ILE A 187 -13.55 -7.62 -9.86
N THR A 188 -12.89 -6.47 -9.85
CA THR A 188 -13.30 -5.29 -9.06
C THR A 188 -14.68 -4.75 -9.46
N TYR A 189 -15.15 -4.97 -10.70
CA TYR A 189 -16.54 -4.63 -11.06
C TYR A 189 -17.58 -5.44 -10.28
N TYR A 190 -17.22 -6.63 -9.81
CA TYR A 190 -18.07 -7.45 -8.96
C TYR A 190 -18.00 -7.03 -7.48
N ALA A 191 -17.00 -6.25 -7.06
CA ALA A 191 -16.78 -5.86 -5.67
C ALA A 191 -17.99 -5.25 -4.96
N PRO A 192 -18.83 -4.35 -5.56
CA PRO A 192 -20.00 -3.81 -4.88
C PRO A 192 -20.97 -4.89 -4.41
N ILE A 193 -21.22 -5.92 -5.22
CA ILE A 193 -22.10 -7.05 -4.86
C ILE A 193 -21.46 -7.87 -3.75
N ALA A 194 -20.18 -8.15 -3.87
CA ALA A 194 -19.42 -8.90 -2.87
C ALA A 194 -19.41 -8.19 -1.50
N PHE A 195 -19.10 -6.88 -1.48
CA PHE A 195 -19.06 -6.10 -0.25
C PHE A 195 -20.45 -5.92 0.39
N PHE A 196 -21.50 -5.81 -0.40
CA PHE A 196 -22.87 -5.88 0.12
C PHE A 196 -23.08 -7.16 0.91
N ALA A 197 -22.73 -8.33 0.34
CA ALA A 197 -22.90 -9.63 0.99
C ALA A 197 -21.98 -9.81 2.20
N ILE A 198 -20.71 -9.42 2.10
CA ILE A 198 -19.73 -9.49 3.18
C ILE A 198 -20.20 -8.67 4.40
N PHE A 199 -20.63 -7.41 4.19
CA PHE A 199 -21.08 -6.55 5.26
C PHE A 199 -22.41 -6.98 5.84
N ALA A 200 -23.29 -7.60 5.04
CA ALA A 200 -24.51 -8.22 5.54
C ALA A 200 -24.20 -9.36 6.51
N ASP A 201 -23.27 -10.23 6.16
CA ASP A 201 -22.84 -11.34 7.01
C ASP A 201 -22.07 -10.88 8.25
N LEU A 202 -21.12 -9.95 8.10
CA LEU A 202 -20.37 -9.40 9.22
C LEU A 202 -21.26 -8.73 10.27
N VAL A 203 -22.22 -7.90 9.84
CA VAL A 203 -23.13 -7.23 10.78
C VAL A 203 -24.17 -8.19 11.35
N ALA A 204 -24.62 -9.18 10.58
CA ALA A 204 -25.48 -10.25 11.08
C ALA A 204 -24.80 -11.03 12.21
N THR A 205 -23.49 -11.24 12.12
CA THR A 205 -22.69 -12.00 13.09
C THR A 205 -22.24 -11.12 14.27
N TYR A 206 -21.67 -9.93 14.02
CA TYR A 206 -20.97 -9.12 15.02
C TYR A 206 -21.66 -7.81 15.40
N GLY A 207 -22.78 -7.49 14.76
CA GLY A 207 -23.61 -6.34 15.12
C GLY A 207 -22.90 -4.99 15.02
N SER A 208 -23.09 -4.14 16.05
CA SER A 208 -22.57 -2.77 16.08
C SER A 208 -21.03 -2.67 16.23
N GLU A 209 -20.35 -3.74 16.64
CA GLU A 209 -18.90 -3.73 16.83
C GLU A 209 -18.16 -3.49 15.51
N VAL A 210 -18.72 -3.97 14.38
CA VAL A 210 -18.21 -3.67 13.04
C VAL A 210 -18.14 -2.17 12.79
N ALA A 211 -19.24 -1.45 12.97
CA ALA A 211 -19.31 0.00 12.73
C ALA A 211 -18.38 0.78 13.68
N LYS A 212 -18.30 0.38 14.95
CA LYS A 212 -17.41 1.00 15.93
C LYS A 212 -15.93 0.82 15.56
N GLY A 213 -15.53 -0.39 15.19
CA GLY A 213 -14.16 -0.69 14.77
C GLY A 213 -13.72 0.12 13.56
N TYR A 214 -14.49 0.09 12.48
CA TYR A 214 -14.19 0.87 11.27
C TYR A 214 -14.21 2.38 11.53
N GLY A 215 -15.20 2.88 12.29
CA GLY A 215 -15.27 4.30 12.65
C GLY A 215 -14.03 4.76 13.42
N ARG A 216 -13.57 4.00 14.41
CA ARG A 216 -12.34 4.32 15.16
C ARG A 216 -11.09 4.26 14.27
N ALA A 217 -10.99 3.27 13.41
CA ALA A 217 -9.88 3.16 12.47
C ALA A 217 -9.76 4.42 11.59
N LEU A 218 -10.87 4.89 11.01
CA LEU A 218 -10.90 6.09 10.19
C LEU A 218 -10.61 7.36 11.00
N LEU A 219 -11.13 7.48 12.22
CA LEU A 219 -10.89 8.62 13.11
C LEU A 219 -9.41 8.76 13.52
N VAL A 220 -8.63 7.71 13.46
CA VAL A 220 -7.17 7.80 13.67
C VAL A 220 -6.44 8.05 12.35
N TYR A 221 -6.81 7.31 11.31
CA TYR A 221 -6.07 7.32 10.05
C TYR A 221 -6.14 8.65 9.29
N TYR A 222 -7.35 9.20 9.12
CA TYR A 222 -7.54 10.43 8.34
C TYR A 222 -6.84 11.64 8.96
N PRO A 223 -7.00 11.94 10.28
CA PRO A 223 -6.25 13.01 10.90
C PRO A 223 -4.73 12.80 10.82
N LEU A 224 -4.25 11.55 10.99
CA LEU A 224 -2.82 11.26 10.86
C LEU A 224 -2.29 11.66 9.47
N CYS A 225 -2.98 11.30 8.39
CA CYS A 225 -2.56 11.65 7.04
C CYS A 225 -2.44 13.18 6.87
N PHE A 226 -3.41 13.94 7.34
CA PHE A 226 -3.32 15.40 7.29
C PHE A 226 -2.20 15.95 8.18
N ILE A 227 -2.07 15.45 9.41
CA ILE A 227 -0.98 15.86 10.33
C ILE A 227 0.39 15.57 9.70
N TYR A 228 0.55 14.45 9.02
CA TYR A 228 1.81 14.05 8.37
C TYR A 228 2.25 15.04 7.29
N ILE A 229 1.33 15.57 6.50
CA ILE A 229 1.61 16.62 5.49
C ILE A 229 2.16 17.91 6.17
N PHE A 230 1.66 18.26 7.35
CA PHE A 230 2.05 19.48 8.04
C PHE A 230 3.21 19.30 9.04
N THR A 231 3.67 18.07 9.27
CA THR A 231 4.76 17.75 10.19
C THR A 231 5.93 17.06 9.50
N ALA A 232 5.75 15.86 8.99
CA ALA A 232 6.82 15.05 8.41
C ALA A 232 7.31 15.62 7.07
N PHE A 233 6.41 16.02 6.18
CA PHE A 233 6.80 16.57 4.88
C PHE A 233 7.61 17.87 4.98
N PRO A 234 7.27 18.85 5.86
CA PRO A 234 8.14 19.98 6.12
C PRO A 234 9.53 19.60 6.62
N LEU A 235 9.63 18.60 7.50
CA LEU A 235 10.92 18.08 7.98
C LEU A 235 11.74 17.45 6.84
N PHE A 236 11.11 16.67 5.99
CA PHE A 236 11.77 16.07 4.81
C PHE A 236 12.19 17.14 3.80
N ALA A 237 11.34 18.13 3.53
CA ALA A 237 11.66 19.23 2.64
C ALA A 237 12.81 20.10 3.19
N TRP A 238 12.77 20.42 4.48
CA TRP A 238 13.86 21.14 5.14
C TRP A 238 15.17 20.36 5.11
N PHE A 239 15.13 19.07 5.41
CA PHE A 239 16.29 18.20 5.29
C PHE A 239 16.80 18.15 3.84
N GLY A 240 15.90 17.99 2.86
CA GLY A 240 16.25 17.85 1.43
C GLY A 240 16.75 19.14 0.78
N GLY A 241 16.09 20.28 1.03
CA GLY A 241 16.34 21.55 0.32
C GLY A 241 16.91 22.68 1.18
N GLY A 242 16.97 22.50 2.50
CA GLY A 242 17.52 23.49 3.42
C GLY A 242 16.62 24.71 3.63
N LYS A 243 17.24 25.90 3.80
CA LYS A 243 16.52 27.14 4.11
C LYS A 243 15.60 27.55 2.95
N GLY A 244 14.32 27.79 3.26
CA GLY A 244 13.30 28.20 2.27
C GLY A 244 12.55 27.02 1.62
N ALA A 245 13.09 25.79 1.67
CA ALA A 245 12.49 24.63 1.04
C ALA A 245 11.05 24.34 1.50
N VAL A 246 10.76 24.51 2.78
CA VAL A 246 9.42 24.31 3.35
C VAL A 246 8.38 25.24 2.74
N GLY A 247 8.74 26.54 2.59
CA GLY A 247 7.85 27.51 1.97
C GLY A 247 7.58 27.23 0.49
N ILE A 248 8.60 26.75 -0.24
CA ILE A 248 8.46 26.33 -1.63
C ILE A 248 7.61 25.07 -1.72
N MET A 249 7.89 24.08 -0.88
CA MET A 249 7.11 22.85 -0.82
C MET A 249 5.61 23.14 -0.67
N PHE A 250 5.20 24.00 0.28
CA PHE A 250 3.79 24.30 0.49
C PHE A 250 3.12 25.05 -0.67
N LYS A 251 3.86 25.76 -1.50
CA LYS A 251 3.32 26.40 -2.71
C LYS A 251 2.95 25.37 -3.79
N HIS A 252 3.67 24.25 -3.83
CA HIS A 252 3.61 23.28 -4.94
C HIS A 252 2.94 21.95 -4.56
N ILE A 253 2.94 21.54 -3.28
CA ILE A 253 2.43 20.23 -2.83
C ILE A 253 0.90 20.09 -2.95
N ALA A 254 0.16 21.20 -2.89
CA ALA A 254 -1.30 21.15 -2.86
C ALA A 254 -1.89 20.51 -4.12
N ARG A 255 -1.28 20.78 -5.29
CA ARG A 255 -1.78 20.28 -6.57
C ARG A 255 -1.60 18.75 -6.70
N PRO A 256 -0.41 18.15 -6.46
CA PRO A 256 -0.26 16.70 -6.39
C PRO A 256 -1.16 16.04 -5.33
N ALA A 257 -1.25 16.63 -4.14
CA ALA A 257 -2.07 16.09 -3.07
C ALA A 257 -3.57 16.00 -3.45
N VAL A 258 -4.12 17.05 -4.07
CA VAL A 258 -5.53 17.06 -4.51
C VAL A 258 -5.74 16.10 -5.68
N VAL A 259 -4.80 16.03 -6.63
CA VAL A 259 -4.91 15.11 -7.78
C VAL A 259 -4.88 13.66 -7.30
N SER A 260 -3.96 13.30 -6.43
CA SER A 260 -3.84 11.93 -5.91
C SER A 260 -5.02 11.54 -5.02
N LEU A 261 -5.47 12.44 -4.14
CA LEU A 261 -6.68 12.25 -3.34
C LEU A 261 -7.91 11.99 -4.22
N GLY A 262 -8.02 12.72 -5.33
CA GLY A 262 -9.15 12.63 -6.24
C GLY A 262 -9.13 11.46 -7.19
N THR A 263 -7.94 10.97 -7.55
CA THR A 263 -7.78 9.87 -8.51
C THR A 263 -7.58 8.51 -7.84
N CYS A 264 -7.21 8.49 -6.56
CA CYS A 264 -6.72 7.29 -5.86
C CYS A 264 -5.64 6.56 -6.69
N SER A 265 -4.77 7.34 -7.38
CA SER A 265 -3.74 6.79 -8.26
C SER A 265 -2.47 7.62 -8.25
N SER A 266 -1.41 7.09 -7.69
CA SER A 266 -0.08 7.71 -7.75
C SER A 266 0.43 7.79 -9.19
N VAL A 267 0.16 6.77 -10.02
CA VAL A 267 0.54 6.76 -11.44
C VAL A 267 -0.14 7.89 -12.21
N ALA A 268 -1.43 8.14 -11.99
CA ALA A 268 -2.15 9.24 -12.62
C ALA A 268 -1.65 10.62 -12.16
N THR A 269 -0.95 10.69 -11.03
CA THR A 269 -0.41 11.93 -10.47
C THR A 269 1.02 12.23 -10.95
N ILE A 270 1.73 11.26 -11.57
CA ILE A 270 3.10 11.44 -12.05
C ILE A 270 3.28 12.73 -12.88
N PRO A 271 2.44 13.04 -13.89
CA PRO A 271 2.64 14.26 -14.69
C PRO A 271 2.58 15.54 -13.84
N THR A 272 1.65 15.58 -12.88
CA THR A 272 1.52 16.73 -11.96
C THR A 272 2.72 16.84 -11.03
N ASN A 273 3.18 15.74 -10.45
CA ASN A 273 4.38 15.71 -9.62
C ASN A 273 5.63 16.15 -10.41
N MET A 274 5.75 15.70 -11.67
CA MET A 274 6.86 16.09 -12.56
C MET A 274 6.90 17.59 -12.81
N GLU A 275 5.75 18.19 -13.13
CA GLU A 275 5.61 19.62 -13.38
C GLU A 275 6.04 20.42 -12.14
N GLU A 276 5.45 20.11 -10.97
CA GLU A 276 5.73 20.81 -9.73
C GLU A 276 7.19 20.61 -9.24
N ALA A 277 7.75 19.41 -9.38
CA ALA A 277 9.14 19.16 -8.99
C ALA A 277 10.13 19.97 -9.85
N VAL A 278 9.92 20.03 -11.17
CA VAL A 278 10.78 20.81 -12.08
C VAL A 278 10.62 22.30 -11.82
N GLU A 279 9.40 22.80 -11.59
CA GLU A 279 9.16 24.20 -11.25
C GLU A 279 9.84 24.62 -9.93
N THR A 280 10.00 23.70 -8.98
CA THR A 280 10.73 23.94 -7.73
C THR A 280 12.24 23.84 -7.86
N GLY A 281 12.77 23.51 -9.06
CA GLY A 281 14.18 23.45 -9.36
C GLY A 281 14.80 22.06 -9.23
N VAL A 282 14.01 20.99 -8.99
CA VAL A 282 14.51 19.61 -9.08
C VAL A 282 14.90 19.33 -10.53
N SER A 283 16.10 18.80 -10.76
CA SER A 283 16.58 18.51 -12.12
C SER A 283 15.71 17.44 -12.80
N LYS A 284 15.55 17.58 -14.12
CA LYS A 284 14.66 16.72 -14.92
C LYS A 284 15.01 15.23 -14.85
N ASP A 285 16.30 14.91 -14.72
CA ASP A 285 16.76 13.53 -14.59
C ASP A 285 16.39 12.92 -13.21
N ILE A 286 16.52 13.71 -12.14
CA ILE A 286 16.07 13.29 -10.80
C ILE A 286 14.55 13.14 -10.79
N ALA A 287 13.81 14.16 -11.22
CA ALA A 287 12.34 14.09 -11.26
C ALA A 287 11.86 12.92 -12.14
N GLY A 288 12.48 12.73 -13.32
CA GLY A 288 12.14 11.65 -14.25
C GLY A 288 12.43 10.23 -13.75
N MET A 289 13.24 10.06 -12.70
CA MET A 289 13.52 8.77 -12.07
C MET A 289 12.75 8.60 -10.76
N VAL A 290 12.79 9.61 -9.88
CA VAL A 290 12.21 9.53 -8.54
C VAL A 290 10.69 9.40 -8.59
N LEU A 291 10.01 10.21 -9.40
CA LEU A 291 8.56 10.30 -9.37
C LEU A 291 7.85 9.07 -9.99
N PRO A 292 8.28 8.54 -11.15
CA PRO A 292 7.71 7.29 -11.65
C PRO A 292 8.01 6.07 -10.76
N LEU A 293 9.23 6.03 -10.17
CA LEU A 293 9.59 4.97 -9.24
C LEU A 293 8.78 5.09 -7.93
N GLY A 294 8.63 6.31 -7.42
CA GLY A 294 7.85 6.60 -6.23
C GLY A 294 6.39 6.18 -6.37
N ALA A 295 5.77 6.47 -7.51
CA ALA A 295 4.38 6.09 -7.78
C ALA A 295 4.12 4.57 -7.66
N THR A 296 5.16 3.74 -7.63
CA THR A 296 5.05 2.28 -7.51
C THR A 296 5.71 1.70 -6.26
N MET A 297 6.63 2.43 -5.61
CA MET A 297 7.46 1.89 -4.52
C MET A 297 7.43 2.73 -3.24
N HIS A 298 7.15 4.04 -3.33
CA HIS A 298 7.09 4.93 -2.18
C HIS A 298 5.66 5.06 -1.68
N MET A 299 5.37 4.40 -0.58
CA MET A 299 3.99 4.25 -0.12
C MET A 299 3.86 4.42 1.40
N ASP A 300 4.24 5.60 1.92
CA ASP A 300 4.16 5.92 3.35
C ASP A 300 2.72 5.79 3.90
N GLY A 301 1.72 6.27 3.14
CA GLY A 301 0.32 6.11 3.49
C GLY A 301 -0.12 4.64 3.49
N SER A 302 0.39 3.83 2.57
CA SER A 302 0.13 2.38 2.57
C SER A 302 0.82 1.68 3.75
N CYS A 303 2.00 2.16 4.19
CA CYS A 303 2.65 1.68 5.41
C CYS A 303 1.78 1.98 6.65
N PHE A 304 1.17 3.17 6.75
CA PHE A 304 0.17 3.45 7.78
C PHE A 304 -0.99 2.47 7.72
N SER A 305 -1.57 2.29 6.53
CA SER A 305 -2.70 1.39 6.30
C SER A 305 -2.37 -0.06 6.68
N CYS A 306 -1.16 -0.55 6.35
CA CYS A 306 -0.71 -1.89 6.69
C CYS A 306 -0.72 -2.11 8.22
N VAL A 307 -0.11 -1.20 8.98
CA VAL A 307 -0.05 -1.31 10.45
C VAL A 307 -1.44 -1.19 11.08
N LEU A 308 -2.27 -0.27 10.58
CA LEU A 308 -3.68 -0.15 11.01
C LEU A 308 -4.44 -1.47 10.82
N LYS A 309 -4.31 -2.08 9.64
CA LYS A 309 -4.97 -3.33 9.27
C LYS A 309 -4.55 -4.49 10.16
N ILE A 310 -3.23 -4.62 10.41
CA ILE A 310 -2.70 -5.64 11.33
C ILE A 310 -3.30 -5.43 12.74
N ALA A 311 -3.23 -4.20 13.27
CA ALA A 311 -3.74 -3.89 14.59
C ALA A 311 -5.26 -4.12 14.71
N PHE A 312 -6.01 -3.82 13.64
CA PHE A 312 -7.45 -4.02 13.58
C PHE A 312 -7.82 -5.50 13.70
N VAL A 313 -7.23 -6.34 12.85
CA VAL A 313 -7.54 -7.77 12.82
C VAL A 313 -7.04 -8.48 14.09
N LEU A 314 -5.86 -8.11 14.61
CA LEU A 314 -5.42 -8.59 15.92
C LEU A 314 -6.46 -8.27 17.00
N GLY A 315 -6.98 -7.04 17.03
CA GLY A 315 -8.02 -6.63 17.97
C GLY A 315 -9.34 -7.40 17.79
N VAL A 316 -9.73 -7.70 16.54
CA VAL A 316 -10.91 -8.55 16.24
C VAL A 316 -10.76 -9.94 16.86
N PHE A 317 -9.57 -10.52 16.80
CA PHE A 317 -9.27 -11.83 17.40
C PHE A 317 -8.91 -11.76 18.89
N GLY A 318 -8.96 -10.60 19.53
CA GLY A 318 -8.61 -10.44 20.94
C GLY A 318 -7.11 -10.45 21.24
N GLU A 319 -6.29 -10.37 20.21
CA GLU A 319 -4.83 -10.28 20.36
C GLU A 319 -4.36 -8.84 20.53
N GLN A 320 -3.29 -8.66 21.31
CA GLN A 320 -2.67 -7.36 21.50
C GLN A 320 -1.51 -7.13 20.53
N LEU A 321 -1.43 -5.91 20.02
CA LEU A 321 -0.27 -5.45 19.26
C LEU A 321 0.95 -5.36 20.19
N SER A 322 1.89 -6.32 20.12
CA SER A 322 3.08 -6.39 20.99
C SER A 322 4.25 -5.59 20.43
N TRP A 323 5.02 -4.93 21.31
CA TRP A 323 6.28 -4.25 20.92
C TRP A 323 7.33 -5.20 20.33
N SER A 324 7.33 -6.47 20.74
CA SER A 324 8.22 -7.49 20.18
C SER A 324 7.99 -7.74 18.69
N ARG A 325 6.75 -7.51 18.20
CA ARG A 325 6.38 -7.66 16.79
C ARG A 325 6.71 -6.41 15.94
N LEU A 326 7.13 -5.28 16.55
CA LEU A 326 7.39 -4.04 15.83
C LEU A 326 8.37 -4.18 14.66
N PRO A 327 9.59 -4.76 14.82
CA PRO A 327 10.53 -4.85 13.71
C PRO A 327 9.96 -5.67 12.53
N PHE A 328 9.23 -6.73 12.84
CA PHE A 328 8.61 -7.58 11.82
C PHE A 328 7.45 -6.88 11.11
N ILE A 329 6.60 -6.17 11.85
CA ILE A 329 5.49 -5.39 11.28
C ILE A 329 6.03 -4.28 10.37
N VAL A 330 7.08 -3.56 10.77
CA VAL A 330 7.72 -2.53 9.94
C VAL A 330 8.28 -3.13 8.66
N LEU A 331 8.97 -4.26 8.76
CA LEU A 331 9.51 -4.96 7.60
C LEU A 331 8.40 -5.37 6.62
N VAL A 332 7.32 -5.98 7.13
CA VAL A 332 6.17 -6.38 6.29
C VAL A 332 5.47 -5.16 5.70
N ALA A 333 5.29 -4.07 6.46
CA ALA A 333 4.68 -2.85 5.95
C ALA A 333 5.46 -2.26 4.77
N VAL A 334 6.77 -2.16 4.87
CA VAL A 334 7.64 -1.67 3.80
C VAL A 334 7.65 -2.62 2.59
N LEU A 335 7.80 -3.92 2.82
CA LEU A 335 7.85 -4.90 1.72
C LEU A 335 6.51 -5.04 1.00
N SER A 336 5.40 -5.07 1.74
CA SER A 336 4.07 -5.14 1.11
C SER A 336 3.76 -3.88 0.30
N SER A 337 4.25 -2.72 0.75
CA SER A 337 4.06 -1.46 0.03
C SER A 337 4.79 -1.45 -1.33
N VAL A 338 5.99 -2.00 -1.41
CA VAL A 338 6.73 -2.17 -2.68
C VAL A 338 6.00 -3.08 -3.67
N GLY A 339 5.22 -4.03 -3.18
CA GLY A 339 4.41 -4.94 -4.01
C GLY A 339 3.08 -4.36 -4.50
N MET A 340 2.65 -3.23 -3.93
CA MET A 340 1.41 -2.57 -4.34
C MET A 340 1.61 -1.80 -5.64
N SER A 341 0.58 -1.78 -6.48
CA SER A 341 0.60 -1.00 -7.72
C SER A 341 -0.03 0.37 -7.46
N GLY A 342 0.59 1.42 -8.00
CA GLY A 342 0.12 2.82 -7.86
C GLY A 342 -1.16 3.16 -8.65
N VAL A 343 -2.00 2.16 -8.95
CA VAL A 343 -3.28 2.32 -9.65
C VAL A 343 -4.45 1.97 -8.72
N PRO A 344 -5.65 2.54 -8.95
CA PRO A 344 -6.82 2.23 -8.14
C PRO A 344 -7.09 0.72 -8.06
N GLY A 345 -7.30 0.19 -6.86
CA GLY A 345 -7.50 -1.24 -6.60
C GLY A 345 -6.20 -2.06 -6.51
N GLY A 346 -5.02 -1.44 -6.61
CA GLY A 346 -3.73 -2.11 -6.44
C GLY A 346 -3.43 -2.56 -5.00
N GLY A 347 -4.21 -2.07 -4.03
CA GLY A 347 -4.05 -2.38 -2.60
C GLY A 347 -4.34 -3.82 -2.21
N TYR A 348 -5.16 -4.55 -2.98
CA TYR A 348 -5.53 -5.94 -2.66
C TYR A 348 -4.34 -6.90 -2.49
N ILE A 349 -3.22 -6.61 -3.14
CA ILE A 349 -1.97 -7.37 -2.98
C ILE A 349 -1.45 -7.21 -1.55
N GLY A 350 -1.42 -5.99 -1.05
CA GLY A 350 -0.95 -5.68 0.31
C GLY A 350 -1.81 -6.35 1.37
N GLU A 351 -3.13 -6.30 1.25
CA GLU A 351 -4.06 -6.98 2.16
C GLU A 351 -3.83 -8.48 2.17
N TYR A 352 -3.60 -9.06 0.98
CA TYR A 352 -3.32 -10.48 0.88
C TYR A 352 -1.99 -10.86 1.54
N ILE A 353 -0.93 -10.08 1.32
CA ILE A 353 0.37 -10.28 1.97
C ILE A 353 0.21 -10.25 3.49
N ILE A 354 -0.50 -9.25 4.02
CA ILE A 354 -0.78 -9.14 5.46
C ILE A 354 -1.49 -10.40 5.97
N CYS A 355 -2.56 -10.84 5.29
CA CYS A 355 -3.31 -12.02 5.68
C CYS A 355 -2.46 -13.29 5.67
N SER A 356 -1.66 -13.49 4.62
CA SER A 356 -0.84 -14.70 4.50
C SER A 356 0.24 -14.81 5.56
N ILE A 357 0.68 -13.67 6.09
CA ILE A 357 1.76 -13.59 7.09
C ILE A 357 1.21 -13.63 8.51
N PHE A 358 0.20 -12.82 8.80
CA PHE A 358 -0.30 -12.64 10.17
C PHE A 358 -1.53 -13.49 10.49
N PHE A 359 -2.31 -13.87 9.49
CA PHE A 359 -3.60 -14.54 9.66
C PHE A 359 -3.80 -15.72 8.69
N PRO A 360 -2.81 -16.65 8.55
CA PRO A 360 -2.85 -17.69 7.52
C PRO A 360 -4.00 -18.68 7.68
N THR A 361 -4.45 -18.92 8.90
CA THR A 361 -5.58 -19.84 9.22
C THR A 361 -6.93 -19.14 9.18
N GLN A 362 -6.97 -17.82 9.36
CA GLN A 362 -8.19 -16.99 9.39
C GLN A 362 -8.35 -16.12 8.13
N MET A 363 -7.72 -16.48 7.01
CA MET A 363 -7.71 -15.65 5.80
C MET A 363 -9.09 -15.31 5.27
N GLU A 364 -10.03 -16.25 5.33
CA GLU A 364 -11.40 -16.07 4.81
C GLU A 364 -12.14 -14.93 5.51
N LEU A 365 -11.84 -14.71 6.80
CA LEU A 365 -12.44 -13.65 7.58
C LEU A 365 -11.58 -12.37 7.56
N ALA A 366 -10.27 -12.50 7.77
CA ALA A 366 -9.36 -11.36 7.84
C ALA A 366 -9.27 -10.58 6.52
N PHE A 367 -9.21 -11.28 5.38
CA PHE A 367 -9.03 -10.63 4.09
C PHE A 367 -10.15 -9.65 3.71
N PRO A 368 -11.45 -9.98 3.82
CA PRO A 368 -12.53 -9.02 3.56
C PRO A 368 -12.47 -7.79 4.46
N ILE A 369 -12.13 -7.97 5.73
CA ILE A 369 -11.97 -6.89 6.69
C ILE A 369 -10.86 -5.94 6.25
N LEU A 370 -9.70 -6.49 5.88
CA LEU A 370 -8.55 -5.70 5.43
C LEU A 370 -8.85 -4.97 4.12
N VAL A 371 -9.51 -5.63 3.17
CA VAL A 371 -9.90 -5.02 1.88
C VAL A 371 -10.91 -3.89 2.09
N ALA A 372 -11.86 -4.06 3.00
CA ALA A 372 -12.80 -3.00 3.35
C ALA A 372 -12.08 -1.77 3.94
N ILE A 373 -11.16 -1.98 4.90
CA ILE A 373 -10.32 -0.88 5.43
C ILE A 373 -9.51 -0.26 4.29
N GLY A 374 -8.88 -1.08 3.43
CA GLY A 374 -8.08 -0.61 2.31
C GLY A 374 -8.84 0.36 1.41
N ASN A 375 -10.05 0.00 0.99
CA ASN A 375 -10.87 0.88 0.15
C ASN A 375 -11.29 2.18 0.86
N LEU A 376 -11.52 2.13 2.18
CA LEU A 376 -11.89 3.32 2.96
C LEU A 376 -10.72 4.30 3.13
N VAL A 377 -9.49 3.80 3.26
CA VAL A 377 -8.31 4.64 3.52
C VAL A 377 -7.52 4.96 2.25
N ASP A 378 -7.87 4.38 1.10
CA ASP A 378 -7.15 4.54 -0.17
C ASP A 378 -6.99 6.02 -0.61
N PRO A 379 -8.01 6.88 -0.56
CA PRO A 379 -7.84 8.28 -0.96
C PRO A 379 -6.77 9.03 -0.16
N PRO A 380 -6.80 9.08 1.19
CA PRO A 380 -5.77 9.74 1.96
C PRO A 380 -4.42 9.00 1.94
N ALA A 381 -4.40 7.66 1.80
CA ALA A 381 -3.17 6.90 1.61
C ALA A 381 -2.46 7.32 0.32
N THR A 382 -3.18 7.37 -0.79
CA THR A 382 -2.64 7.76 -2.09
C THR A 382 -2.19 9.22 -2.10
N MET A 383 -2.89 10.09 -1.36
CA MET A 383 -2.46 11.48 -1.18
C MET A 383 -1.08 11.55 -0.51
N ILE A 384 -0.86 10.79 0.57
CA ILE A 384 0.44 10.74 1.26
C ILE A 384 1.52 10.12 0.37
N ASN A 385 1.21 9.00 -0.29
CA ASN A 385 2.16 8.33 -1.17
C ASN A 385 2.65 9.30 -2.25
N SER A 386 1.75 9.84 -3.04
CA SER A 386 2.08 10.61 -4.23
C SER A 386 2.62 12.02 -3.93
N ALA A 387 2.07 12.72 -2.94
CA ALA A 387 2.63 13.99 -2.51
C ALA A 387 4.00 13.81 -1.82
N GLY A 388 4.21 12.67 -1.17
CA GLY A 388 5.48 12.25 -0.59
C GLY A 388 6.57 12.07 -1.65
N ASP A 389 6.25 11.52 -2.84
CA ASP A 389 7.19 11.38 -3.96
C ASP A 389 7.84 12.72 -4.33
N TYR A 390 7.01 13.76 -4.44
CA TYR A 390 7.47 15.12 -4.69
C TYR A 390 8.45 15.59 -3.61
N VAL A 391 8.13 15.38 -2.33
CA VAL A 391 8.98 15.80 -1.21
C VAL A 391 10.29 15.00 -1.16
N VAL A 392 10.24 13.70 -1.43
CA VAL A 392 11.43 12.84 -1.49
C VAL A 392 12.38 13.27 -2.60
N SER A 393 11.88 13.83 -3.71
CA SER A 393 12.74 14.36 -4.77
C SER A 393 13.72 15.43 -4.26
N TYR A 394 13.37 16.19 -3.22
CA TYR A 394 14.27 17.16 -2.57
C TYR A 394 15.41 16.46 -1.81
N ILE A 395 15.09 15.35 -1.12
CA ILE A 395 16.10 14.55 -0.40
C ILE A 395 17.09 13.95 -1.40
N VAL A 396 16.57 13.39 -2.49
CA VAL A 396 17.42 12.82 -3.56
C VAL A 396 18.31 13.89 -4.21
N SER A 397 17.75 15.06 -4.50
CA SER A 397 18.52 16.20 -5.03
C SER A 397 19.67 16.60 -4.11
N ARG A 398 19.43 16.62 -2.79
CA ARG A 398 20.48 16.89 -1.79
C ARG A 398 21.66 15.92 -1.87
N PHE A 399 21.39 14.62 -1.99
CA PHE A 399 22.44 13.61 -2.04
C PHE A 399 23.13 13.48 -3.39
N VAL A 400 22.43 13.81 -4.47
CA VAL A 400 22.96 13.72 -5.84
C VAL A 400 23.70 15.00 -6.27
N GLU A 401 23.12 16.18 -5.99
CA GLU A 401 23.59 17.49 -6.45
C GLU A 401 24.25 18.33 -5.34
N GLY A 402 24.12 17.92 -4.09
CA GLY A 402 24.72 18.60 -2.95
C GLY A 402 23.71 19.40 -2.11
N LYS A 403 24.15 19.83 -0.91
CA LYS A 403 23.29 20.46 0.08
C LYS A 403 22.66 21.79 -0.38
N ASP A 404 23.34 22.49 -1.28
CA ASP A 404 22.95 23.84 -1.72
C ASP A 404 22.23 23.84 -3.08
N TRP A 405 21.75 22.69 -3.55
CA TRP A 405 21.12 22.54 -4.84
C TRP A 405 19.97 23.52 -5.05
N LEU A 406 19.08 23.67 -4.07
CA LEU A 406 17.93 24.56 -4.15
C LEU A 406 18.34 26.05 -4.19
N GLN A 407 19.33 26.45 -3.39
CA GLN A 407 19.83 27.83 -3.37
C GLN A 407 20.48 28.20 -4.69
N LYS A 408 21.21 27.28 -5.31
CA LYS A 408 21.82 27.48 -6.65
C LYS A 408 20.74 27.68 -7.71
N GLN A 409 19.64 26.93 -7.64
CA GLN A 409 18.53 27.09 -8.58
C GLN A 409 17.80 28.44 -8.38
N LEU A 410 17.54 28.82 -7.13
CA LEU A 410 16.87 30.10 -6.81
C LEU A 410 17.72 31.33 -7.20
N ASN A 411 19.06 31.21 -7.18
CA ASN A 411 19.96 32.31 -7.59
C ASN A 411 20.11 32.39 -9.10
N ASN A 412 19.77 31.33 -9.85
CA ASN A 412 19.87 31.28 -11.32
C ASN A 412 18.52 31.55 -12.02
N ALA A 413 17.42 31.62 -11.27
CA ALA A 413 16.06 31.94 -11.72
C ALA A 413 15.77 33.42 -11.52
#